data_40e9745176cb2ea98d45900415f31fde
#
_entry.id   40e9745176cb2ea98d45900415f31fde
#
_cell.length_a   1.000
_cell.length_b   1.000
_cell.length_c   1.000
_cell.angle_alpha   90.00
_cell.angle_beta   90.00
_cell.angle_gamma   90.00
#
_symmetry.space_group_name_H-M   'P 1'
#
loop_
_entity.id
_entity.type
_entity.pdbx_description
1 polymer ?
#
loop_
_entity_poly.entity_id
_entity_poly.type
_entity_poly.pdbx_seq_one_letter_code
_entity_poly.pdbx_strand_id
1 'polypeptide(L)'
;MAKEKFDRSKPHVNIGTIGHVDHGKTTLTAAITTVLAKKGLSELRSFDSIDNAPEEKERGITINTSHVEYSTANRHYAHVDCPGHADYVKNMVTGAAQMDGAILVCAATDGPMPQTREHILLARQVNVPRIVVFLNKVDMVDDPEMLELVEMEVRELLSFYQYDGDNTPIILGSALGALNGEAKWEEKVMELLDAVDNWIPLPPRDNEKPFLMPVEDVFSITGRGTVATGRIETGVVHVGDELEIIGLGADGKKTVCTGVEMFRKLLDEGEAGDNVGLLLRGIDKNEIKRGMVLAKPGSVKPHSKFKAEVYILKKEEGGRHTPFHNKYRPQFYLRTMDVTGEITLPEGTEMVMPGDNVTITVELLTPVACSVGLRFAIREGGRTVGAGQITEILG
;
A
#
# COMPACT_ATOMS: atom_id res chain seq x y z
N MET A 1 -20.14 -20.87 -16.22
CA MET A 1 -20.39 -21.17 -14.81
C MET A 1 -20.76 -19.88 -14.11
N ALA A 2 -21.75 -19.91 -13.20
CA ALA A 2 -22.06 -18.74 -12.38
C ALA A 2 -20.85 -18.44 -11.47
N LYS A 3 -20.46 -17.16 -11.33
CA LYS A 3 -19.39 -16.79 -10.38
C LYS A 3 -19.86 -17.04 -8.96
N GLU A 4 -18.96 -17.47 -8.11
CA GLU A 4 -19.19 -17.68 -6.68
C GLU A 4 -19.44 -16.35 -5.98
N LYS A 5 -20.29 -16.35 -4.95
CA LYS A 5 -20.45 -15.19 -4.07
C LYS A 5 -19.35 -15.17 -3.03
N PHE A 6 -18.88 -13.95 -2.69
CA PHE A 6 -17.93 -13.75 -1.61
C PHE A 6 -18.57 -14.01 -0.25
N ASP A 7 -17.88 -14.73 0.62
CA ASP A 7 -18.34 -15.03 1.99
C ASP A 7 -17.77 -13.98 2.97
N ARG A 8 -18.65 -13.22 3.62
CA ARG A 8 -18.32 -12.20 4.63
C ARG A 8 -18.39 -12.72 6.08
N SER A 9 -18.34 -14.02 6.30
CA SER A 9 -18.43 -14.61 7.64
C SER A 9 -17.25 -14.25 8.55
N LYS A 10 -16.11 -13.88 7.98
CA LYS A 10 -14.89 -13.46 8.70
C LYS A 10 -14.59 -11.97 8.47
N PRO A 11 -14.05 -11.26 9.49
CA PRO A 11 -13.57 -9.90 9.30
C PRO A 11 -12.52 -9.86 8.19
N HIS A 12 -12.65 -8.88 7.28
CA HIS A 12 -11.70 -8.67 6.19
C HIS A 12 -10.59 -7.69 6.61
N VAL A 13 -9.34 -8.02 6.32
CA VAL A 13 -8.16 -7.21 6.63
C VAL A 13 -7.22 -7.19 5.43
N ASN A 14 -6.72 -6.02 5.09
CA ASN A 14 -5.71 -5.87 4.06
C ASN A 14 -4.32 -5.89 4.70
N ILE A 15 -3.51 -6.87 4.35
CA ILE A 15 -2.13 -7.00 4.80
C ILE A 15 -1.21 -6.91 3.59
N GLY A 16 0.07 -6.60 3.78
CA GLY A 16 1.01 -6.69 2.69
C GLY A 16 2.43 -6.88 3.13
N THR A 17 3.26 -7.40 2.22
CA THR A 17 4.69 -7.56 2.41
C THR A 17 5.45 -6.31 1.96
N ILE A 18 6.31 -5.80 2.84
CA ILE A 18 7.22 -4.68 2.59
C ILE A 18 8.65 -5.08 2.97
N GLY A 19 9.64 -4.39 2.45
CA GLY A 19 11.06 -4.65 2.75
C GLY A 19 11.94 -4.58 1.51
N HIS A 20 13.23 -4.76 1.70
CA HIS A 20 14.24 -4.63 0.65
C HIS A 20 14.05 -5.62 -0.51
N VAL A 21 14.60 -5.31 -1.68
CA VAL A 21 14.72 -6.27 -2.80
C VAL A 21 15.50 -7.51 -2.33
N ASP A 22 15.20 -8.68 -2.85
CA ASP A 22 15.83 -9.98 -2.53
C ASP A 22 15.74 -10.46 -1.07
N HIS A 23 14.98 -9.75 -0.20
CA HIS A 23 14.73 -10.24 1.16
C HIS A 23 13.66 -11.35 1.22
N GLY A 24 13.01 -11.69 0.09
CA GLY A 24 12.11 -12.83 -0.03
C GLY A 24 10.64 -12.55 0.25
N LYS A 25 10.15 -11.33 -0.04
CA LYS A 25 8.73 -10.94 0.11
C LYS A 25 7.80 -11.84 -0.69
N THR A 26 8.00 -11.94 -2.00
CA THR A 26 7.19 -12.78 -2.89
C THR A 26 7.32 -14.26 -2.54
N THR A 27 8.51 -14.71 -2.13
CA THR A 27 8.72 -16.09 -1.64
C THR A 27 7.89 -16.36 -0.38
N LEU A 28 7.83 -15.39 0.56
CA LEU A 28 7.00 -15.52 1.76
C LEU A 28 5.51 -15.52 1.41
N THR A 29 5.08 -14.67 0.50
CA THR A 29 3.68 -14.64 0.01
C THR A 29 3.29 -16.00 -0.61
N ALA A 30 4.16 -16.58 -1.44
CA ALA A 30 3.97 -17.93 -2.00
C ALA A 30 3.95 -19.01 -0.90
N ALA A 31 4.84 -18.92 0.09
CA ALA A 31 4.90 -19.87 1.21
C ALA A 31 3.61 -19.81 2.05
N ILE A 32 3.10 -18.61 2.36
CA ILE A 32 1.84 -18.44 3.10
C ILE A 32 0.69 -19.13 2.38
N THR A 33 0.50 -18.86 1.07
CA THR A 33 -0.58 -19.48 0.31
C THR A 33 -0.41 -20.98 0.18
N THR A 34 0.83 -21.49 0.06
CA THR A 34 1.12 -22.92 -0.01
C THR A 34 0.80 -23.64 1.30
N VAL A 35 1.23 -23.08 2.44
CA VAL A 35 0.98 -23.66 3.78
C VAL A 35 -0.51 -23.65 4.09
N LEU A 36 -1.20 -22.56 3.78
CA LEU A 36 -2.65 -22.43 4.00
C LEU A 36 -3.48 -23.30 3.03
N ALA A 37 -3.02 -23.50 1.79
CA ALA A 37 -3.69 -24.40 0.84
C ALA A 37 -3.73 -25.84 1.34
N LYS A 38 -2.68 -26.33 2.02
CA LYS A 38 -2.68 -27.65 2.66
C LYS A 38 -3.78 -27.80 3.74
N LYS A 39 -4.24 -26.67 4.29
CA LYS A 39 -5.31 -26.60 5.30
C LYS A 39 -6.69 -26.24 4.72
N GLY A 40 -6.79 -26.05 3.40
CA GLY A 40 -8.02 -25.63 2.73
C GLY A 40 -8.43 -24.17 2.99
N LEU A 41 -7.49 -23.32 3.41
CA LEU A 41 -7.71 -21.93 3.80
C LEU A 41 -7.22 -20.91 2.74
N SER A 42 -6.66 -21.38 1.64
CA SER A 42 -6.22 -20.58 0.49
C SER A 42 -6.26 -21.39 -0.80
N GLU A 43 -6.32 -20.72 -1.94
CA GLU A 43 -5.88 -21.30 -3.20
C GLU A 43 -4.34 -21.29 -3.26
N LEU A 44 -3.76 -22.35 -3.82
CA LEU A 44 -2.33 -22.43 -4.06
C LEU A 44 -1.90 -21.36 -5.07
N ARG A 45 -0.98 -20.50 -4.70
CA ARG A 45 -0.33 -19.54 -5.59
C ARG A 45 1.17 -19.80 -5.65
N SER A 46 1.64 -20.16 -6.83
CA SER A 46 3.09 -20.31 -7.05
C SER A 46 3.77 -18.95 -7.17
N PHE A 47 5.06 -18.88 -6.93
CA PHE A 47 5.88 -17.69 -7.13
C PHE A 47 5.64 -17.06 -8.52
N ASP A 48 5.72 -17.87 -9.59
CA ASP A 48 5.52 -17.43 -10.97
C ASP A 48 4.09 -16.94 -11.27
N SER A 49 3.11 -17.25 -10.42
CA SER A 49 1.74 -16.77 -10.56
C SER A 49 1.50 -15.45 -9.82
N ILE A 50 2.38 -15.10 -8.88
CA ILE A 50 2.40 -13.82 -8.15
C ILE A 50 3.14 -12.79 -9.00
N ASP A 51 4.40 -13.05 -9.35
CA ASP A 51 5.21 -12.24 -10.28
C ASP A 51 4.95 -12.73 -11.71
N ASN A 52 3.88 -12.22 -12.32
CA ASN A 52 3.35 -12.77 -13.57
C ASN A 52 3.77 -12.01 -14.84
N ALA A 53 4.19 -10.74 -14.71
CA ALA A 53 4.59 -9.93 -15.86
C ALA A 53 5.89 -10.48 -16.51
N PRO A 54 6.01 -10.44 -17.85
CA PRO A 54 7.22 -10.91 -18.52
C PRO A 54 8.51 -10.24 -18.01
N GLU A 55 8.46 -8.94 -17.72
CA GLU A 55 9.60 -8.18 -17.19
C GLU A 55 9.96 -8.58 -15.76
N GLU A 56 8.99 -8.97 -14.93
CA GLU A 56 9.22 -9.47 -13.57
C GLU A 56 9.98 -10.81 -13.61
N LYS A 57 9.56 -11.70 -14.53
CA LYS A 57 10.20 -13.01 -14.73
C LYS A 57 11.62 -12.89 -15.30
N GLU A 58 11.83 -11.94 -16.22
CA GLU A 58 13.13 -11.71 -16.82
C GLU A 58 14.14 -11.12 -15.81
N ARG A 59 13.68 -10.20 -14.97
CA ARG A 59 14.53 -9.51 -13.99
C ARG A 59 14.60 -10.20 -12.64
N GLY A 60 13.68 -11.13 -12.33
CA GLY A 60 13.58 -11.81 -11.03
C GLY A 60 13.17 -10.87 -9.89
N ILE A 61 12.48 -9.77 -10.18
CA ILE A 61 12.04 -8.76 -9.19
C ILE A 61 10.58 -8.40 -9.40
N THR A 62 9.86 -8.15 -8.32
CA THR A 62 8.49 -7.65 -8.36
C THR A 62 8.47 -6.19 -8.81
N ILE A 63 7.69 -5.89 -9.83
CA ILE A 63 7.52 -4.54 -10.41
C ILE A 63 6.16 -3.95 -10.02
N ASN A 64 5.10 -4.73 -10.20
CA ASN A 64 3.74 -4.32 -9.88
C ASN A 64 3.29 -4.94 -8.55
N THR A 65 2.33 -4.29 -7.88
CA THR A 65 1.66 -4.90 -6.74
C THR A 65 0.83 -6.10 -7.20
N SER A 66 0.95 -7.22 -6.50
CA SER A 66 0.14 -8.40 -6.73
C SER A 66 -0.78 -8.64 -5.53
N HIS A 67 -2.01 -9.04 -5.79
CA HIS A 67 -3.00 -9.31 -4.76
C HIS A 67 -3.30 -10.80 -4.68
N VAL A 68 -3.16 -11.38 -3.50
CA VAL A 68 -3.54 -12.75 -3.19
C VAL A 68 -4.54 -12.81 -2.05
N GLU A 69 -5.40 -13.81 -2.06
CA GLU A 69 -6.46 -14.03 -1.08
C GLU A 69 -6.12 -15.27 -0.25
N TYR A 70 -6.30 -15.17 1.05
CA TYR A 70 -6.26 -16.31 1.96
C TYR A 70 -7.04 -16.04 3.25
N SER A 71 -7.28 -17.08 4.04
CA SER A 71 -7.93 -16.98 5.35
C SER A 71 -7.11 -17.66 6.42
N THR A 72 -7.21 -17.13 7.65
CA THR A 72 -6.88 -17.88 8.86
C THR A 72 -8.17 -18.45 9.47
N ALA A 73 -8.09 -19.05 10.65
CA ALA A 73 -9.29 -19.43 11.39
C ALA A 73 -10.18 -18.23 11.72
N ASN A 74 -9.58 -17.06 11.96
CA ASN A 74 -10.22 -15.88 12.53
C ASN A 74 -10.56 -14.80 11.52
N ARG A 75 -9.77 -14.66 10.43
CA ARG A 75 -9.84 -13.52 9.50
C ARG A 75 -9.72 -13.94 8.05
N HIS A 76 -10.26 -13.10 7.18
CA HIS A 76 -10.03 -13.14 5.73
C HIS A 76 -9.04 -12.05 5.36
N TYR A 77 -8.04 -12.37 4.54
CA TYR A 77 -6.97 -11.46 4.14
C TYR A 77 -6.94 -11.22 2.63
N ALA A 78 -6.88 -9.94 2.26
CA ALA A 78 -6.31 -9.51 1.00
C ALA A 78 -4.83 -9.18 1.24
N HIS A 79 -3.94 -9.90 0.60
CA HIS A 79 -2.50 -9.70 0.75
C HIS A 79 -1.93 -9.01 -0.47
N VAL A 80 -1.28 -7.87 -0.26
CA VAL A 80 -0.62 -7.07 -1.28
C VAL A 80 0.87 -7.35 -1.26
N ASP A 81 1.38 -8.02 -2.28
CA ASP A 81 2.83 -8.18 -2.45
C ASP A 81 3.42 -6.94 -3.11
N CYS A 82 4.29 -6.22 -2.40
CA CYS A 82 4.85 -4.94 -2.84
C CYS A 82 6.24 -5.12 -3.46
N PRO A 83 6.56 -4.33 -4.52
CA PRO A 83 7.91 -4.30 -5.07
C PRO A 83 8.90 -3.80 -4.02
N GLY A 84 10.13 -4.36 -4.07
CA GLY A 84 11.22 -3.98 -3.17
C GLY A 84 12.21 -2.98 -3.75
N HIS A 85 12.27 -2.85 -5.08
CA HIS A 85 13.26 -2.04 -5.76
C HIS A 85 12.91 -0.54 -5.75
N ALA A 86 13.92 0.32 -5.59
CA ALA A 86 13.76 1.77 -5.50
C ALA A 86 13.05 2.40 -6.71
N ASP A 87 13.23 1.85 -7.91
CA ASP A 87 12.58 2.36 -9.13
C ASP A 87 11.06 2.19 -9.11
N TYR A 88 10.53 1.26 -8.30
CA TYR A 88 9.10 0.93 -8.23
C TYR A 88 8.42 1.41 -6.94
N VAL A 89 9.05 2.33 -6.22
CA VAL A 89 8.50 2.90 -4.98
C VAL A 89 7.09 3.49 -5.18
N LYS A 90 6.78 4.02 -6.36
CA LYS A 90 5.41 4.46 -6.68
C LYS A 90 4.38 3.34 -6.49
N ASN A 91 4.68 2.15 -6.98
CA ASN A 91 3.80 0.99 -6.84
C ASN A 91 3.76 0.50 -5.39
N MET A 92 4.91 0.54 -4.69
CA MET A 92 4.98 0.25 -3.25
C MET A 92 4.11 1.20 -2.43
N VAL A 93 4.18 2.51 -2.65
CA VAL A 93 3.35 3.51 -1.94
C VAL A 93 1.86 3.26 -2.17
N THR A 94 1.49 2.98 -3.43
CA THR A 94 0.09 2.66 -3.77
C THR A 94 -0.39 1.39 -3.08
N GLY A 95 0.42 0.34 -3.07
CA GLY A 95 0.11 -0.91 -2.35
C GLY A 95 0.02 -0.69 -0.84
N ALA A 96 1.00 0.01 -0.26
CA ALA A 96 1.02 0.29 1.18
C ALA A 96 -0.19 1.13 1.64
N ALA A 97 -0.68 2.05 0.81
CA ALA A 97 -1.88 2.85 1.12
C ALA A 97 -3.16 2.01 1.26
N GLN A 98 -3.15 0.78 0.78
CA GLN A 98 -4.27 -0.15 0.88
C GLN A 98 -4.22 -1.02 2.15
N MET A 99 -3.09 -1.04 2.88
CA MET A 99 -2.86 -1.97 3.99
C MET A 99 -3.47 -1.47 5.30
N ASP A 100 -4.07 -2.40 6.03
CA ASP A 100 -4.51 -2.23 7.42
C ASP A 100 -3.40 -2.66 8.40
N GLY A 101 -2.37 -3.34 7.89
CA GLY A 101 -1.16 -3.74 8.59
C GLY A 101 -0.11 -4.24 7.59
N ALA A 102 1.14 -4.35 7.99
CA ALA A 102 2.20 -4.82 7.11
C ALA A 102 3.05 -5.93 7.75
N ILE A 103 3.60 -6.79 6.91
CA ILE A 103 4.65 -7.76 7.24
C ILE A 103 5.96 -7.20 6.68
N LEU A 104 6.85 -6.77 7.57
CA LEU A 104 8.20 -6.39 7.18
C LEU A 104 9.05 -7.65 7.02
N VAL A 105 9.53 -7.88 5.79
CA VAL A 105 10.44 -8.99 5.50
C VAL A 105 11.87 -8.46 5.47
N CYS A 106 12.69 -8.94 6.39
CA CYS A 106 14.10 -8.60 6.50
C CYS A 106 14.93 -9.89 6.44
N ALA A 107 15.95 -9.96 5.58
CA ALA A 107 16.83 -11.10 5.55
C ALA A 107 17.80 -11.05 6.74
N ALA A 108 17.92 -12.15 7.47
CA ALA A 108 18.85 -12.25 8.60
C ALA A 108 20.32 -12.16 8.17
N THR A 109 20.61 -12.50 6.91
CA THR A 109 21.95 -12.41 6.32
C THR A 109 22.41 -10.98 6.08
N ASP A 110 21.49 -10.05 5.85
CA ASP A 110 21.80 -8.70 5.36
C ASP A 110 21.42 -7.61 6.37
N GLY A 111 20.48 -7.91 7.28
CA GLY A 111 19.90 -6.94 8.20
C GLY A 111 19.06 -5.85 7.49
N PRO A 112 18.75 -4.74 8.18
CA PRO A 112 17.99 -3.65 7.62
C PRO A 112 18.78 -2.88 6.54
N MET A 113 18.32 -2.96 5.30
CA MET A 113 18.90 -2.36 4.11
C MET A 113 18.21 -1.00 3.78
N PRO A 114 18.73 -0.17 2.84
CA PRO A 114 18.17 1.14 2.55
C PRO A 114 16.66 1.15 2.22
N GLN A 115 16.17 0.21 1.38
CA GLN A 115 14.76 0.14 1.08
C GLN A 115 13.92 -0.37 2.27
N THR A 116 14.50 -1.11 3.20
CA THR A 116 13.83 -1.47 4.47
C THR A 116 13.44 -0.21 5.21
N ARG A 117 14.38 0.74 5.36
CA ARG A 117 14.15 2.04 6.00
C ARG A 117 13.10 2.86 5.26
N GLU A 118 13.22 2.98 3.94
CA GLU A 118 12.28 3.72 3.11
C GLU A 118 10.86 3.13 3.19
N HIS A 119 10.72 1.80 3.17
CA HIS A 119 9.41 1.14 3.23
C HIS A 119 8.73 1.32 4.59
N ILE A 120 9.46 1.27 5.70
CA ILE A 120 8.90 1.55 7.04
C ILE A 120 8.44 3.01 7.13
N LEU A 121 9.25 3.94 6.64
CA LEU A 121 8.88 5.35 6.56
C LEU A 121 7.61 5.55 5.75
N LEU A 122 7.54 4.99 4.54
CA LEU A 122 6.37 5.13 3.66
C LEU A 122 5.13 4.46 4.24
N ALA A 123 5.26 3.30 4.85
CA ALA A 123 4.16 2.66 5.57
C ALA A 123 3.61 3.58 6.68
N ARG A 124 4.50 4.26 7.41
CA ARG A 124 4.10 5.24 8.42
C ARG A 124 3.36 6.43 7.81
N GLN A 125 3.81 6.90 6.65
CA GLN A 125 3.20 8.03 5.95
C GLN A 125 1.78 7.73 5.44
N VAL A 126 1.55 6.52 4.95
CA VAL A 126 0.22 6.09 4.49
C VAL A 126 -0.66 5.53 5.61
N ASN A 127 -0.27 5.72 6.88
CA ASN A 127 -1.02 5.30 8.07
C ASN A 127 -1.18 3.80 8.26
N VAL A 128 -0.23 2.98 7.86
CA VAL A 128 -0.20 1.58 8.29
C VAL A 128 -0.02 1.58 9.83
N PRO A 129 -1.01 1.09 10.60
CA PRO A 129 -1.01 1.30 12.05
C PRO A 129 0.01 0.43 12.79
N ARG A 130 0.24 -0.80 12.30
CA ARG A 130 1.16 -1.77 12.93
C ARG A 130 1.86 -2.62 11.89
N ILE A 131 3.04 -3.10 12.29
CA ILE A 131 3.90 -3.98 11.50
C ILE A 131 4.14 -5.25 12.30
N VAL A 132 4.22 -6.40 11.64
CA VAL A 132 4.79 -7.66 12.14
C VAL A 132 6.05 -7.91 11.34
N VAL A 133 7.10 -8.45 11.95
CA VAL A 133 8.37 -8.72 11.26
C VAL A 133 8.53 -10.21 10.99
N PHE A 134 8.94 -10.55 9.78
CA PHE A 134 9.45 -11.86 9.44
C PHE A 134 10.94 -11.75 9.13
N LEU A 135 11.79 -12.22 10.06
CA LEU A 135 13.22 -12.30 9.86
C LEU A 135 13.51 -13.55 9.05
N ASN A 136 13.73 -13.37 7.74
CA ASN A 136 13.82 -14.41 6.74
C ASN A 136 15.26 -14.91 6.55
N LYS A 137 15.44 -16.05 5.89
CA LYS A 137 16.73 -16.68 5.58
C LYS A 137 17.53 -17.09 6.83
N VAL A 138 16.86 -17.38 7.93
CA VAL A 138 17.49 -17.80 9.19
C VAL A 138 18.25 -19.13 9.02
N ASP A 139 17.82 -19.96 8.07
CA ASP A 139 18.48 -21.20 7.68
C ASP A 139 19.90 -21.00 7.10
N MET A 140 20.25 -19.77 6.72
CA MET A 140 21.57 -19.40 6.19
C MET A 140 22.51 -18.78 7.23
N VAL A 141 22.05 -18.63 8.48
CA VAL A 141 22.82 -18.00 9.58
C VAL A 141 23.05 -19.02 10.68
N ASP A 142 24.30 -19.39 10.87
CA ASP A 142 24.70 -20.38 11.89
C ASP A 142 24.95 -19.74 13.27
N ASP A 143 25.19 -18.42 13.32
CA ASP A 143 25.52 -17.70 14.54
C ASP A 143 24.28 -17.08 15.20
N PRO A 144 23.86 -17.57 16.40
CA PRO A 144 22.72 -17.00 17.12
C PRO A 144 22.92 -15.53 17.51
N GLU A 145 24.15 -15.08 17.82
CA GLU A 145 24.41 -13.68 18.20
C GLU A 145 24.14 -12.72 17.03
N MET A 146 24.39 -13.20 15.82
CA MET A 146 24.06 -12.45 14.59
C MET A 146 22.57 -12.24 14.45
N LEU A 147 21.75 -13.26 14.75
CA LEU A 147 20.29 -13.17 14.70
C LEU A 147 19.76 -12.16 15.75
N GLU A 148 20.29 -12.19 16.98
CA GLU A 148 19.93 -11.25 18.05
C GLU A 148 20.29 -9.82 17.66
N LEU A 149 21.48 -9.61 17.04
CA LEU A 149 21.91 -8.30 16.58
C LEU A 149 20.97 -7.74 15.52
N VAL A 150 20.62 -8.52 14.50
CA VAL A 150 19.71 -8.09 13.42
C VAL A 150 18.30 -7.81 13.97
N GLU A 151 17.82 -8.63 14.91
CA GLU A 151 16.54 -8.39 15.59
C GLU A 151 16.56 -7.04 16.32
N MET A 152 17.62 -6.75 17.06
CA MET A 152 17.79 -5.49 17.78
C MET A 152 17.81 -4.29 16.82
N GLU A 153 18.57 -4.36 15.73
CA GLU A 153 18.60 -3.32 14.69
C GLU A 153 17.22 -3.05 14.08
N VAL A 154 16.44 -4.10 13.83
CA VAL A 154 15.07 -3.95 13.31
C VAL A 154 14.17 -3.28 14.34
N ARG A 155 14.25 -3.63 15.62
CA ARG A 155 13.48 -3.01 16.70
C ARG A 155 13.82 -1.53 16.88
N GLU A 156 15.09 -1.18 16.86
CA GLU A 156 15.55 0.21 16.91
C GLU A 156 15.04 1.01 15.72
N LEU A 157 15.08 0.42 14.51
CA LEU A 157 14.59 1.05 13.32
C LEU A 157 13.07 1.29 13.34
N LEU A 158 12.29 0.33 13.82
CA LEU A 158 10.84 0.48 14.01
C LEU A 158 10.53 1.60 15.00
N SER A 159 11.24 1.64 16.15
CA SER A 159 11.10 2.67 17.18
C SER A 159 11.46 4.06 16.64
N PHE A 160 12.52 4.16 15.83
CA PHE A 160 12.92 5.39 15.16
C PHE A 160 11.80 5.97 14.28
N TYR A 161 11.07 5.12 13.55
CA TYR A 161 9.91 5.53 12.74
C TYR A 161 8.58 5.52 13.51
N GLN A 162 8.64 5.56 14.85
CA GLN A 162 7.48 5.67 15.74
C GLN A 162 6.49 4.48 15.67
N TYR A 163 6.98 3.30 15.36
CA TYR A 163 6.29 2.06 15.65
C TYR A 163 6.70 1.53 17.03
N ASP A 164 5.91 0.63 17.60
CA ASP A 164 6.22 -0.03 18.87
C ASP A 164 7.27 -1.13 18.65
N GLY A 165 8.55 -0.73 18.51
CA GLY A 165 9.63 -1.66 18.22
C GLY A 165 9.86 -2.72 19.30
N ASP A 166 9.65 -2.34 20.57
CA ASP A 166 9.89 -3.23 21.71
C ASP A 166 8.89 -4.40 21.75
N ASN A 167 7.62 -4.14 21.45
CA ASN A 167 6.54 -5.12 21.51
C ASN A 167 6.17 -5.72 20.15
N THR A 168 6.71 -5.20 19.05
CA THR A 168 6.45 -5.75 17.71
C THR A 168 6.84 -7.22 17.62
N PRO A 169 5.93 -8.13 17.22
CA PRO A 169 6.27 -9.52 17.00
C PRO A 169 7.32 -9.67 15.88
N ILE A 170 8.40 -10.41 16.17
CA ILE A 170 9.43 -10.78 15.21
C ILE A 170 9.50 -12.30 15.15
N ILE A 171 9.19 -12.86 13.99
CA ILE A 171 9.20 -14.29 13.74
C ILE A 171 10.43 -14.63 12.89
N LEU A 172 11.25 -15.56 13.39
CA LEU A 172 12.43 -16.04 12.71
C LEU A 172 12.08 -17.27 11.86
N GLY A 173 12.39 -17.22 10.55
CA GLY A 173 12.01 -18.32 9.67
C GLY A 173 12.76 -18.35 8.34
N SER A 174 12.40 -19.34 7.53
CA SER A 174 12.84 -19.49 6.14
C SER A 174 11.61 -19.64 5.24
N ALA A 175 11.32 -18.60 4.47
CA ALA A 175 10.22 -18.64 3.51
C ALA A 175 10.45 -19.70 2.42
N LEU A 176 11.69 -19.85 1.97
CA LEU A 176 12.05 -20.88 0.98
C LEU A 176 11.92 -22.30 1.55
N GLY A 177 12.38 -22.53 2.78
CA GLY A 177 12.22 -23.81 3.47
C GLY A 177 10.75 -24.18 3.67
N ALA A 178 9.90 -23.21 4.05
CA ALA A 178 8.46 -23.41 4.16
C ALA A 178 7.81 -23.72 2.79
N LEU A 179 8.21 -23.01 1.74
CA LEU A 179 7.73 -23.25 0.37
C LEU A 179 8.12 -24.66 -0.13
N ASN A 180 9.29 -25.15 0.27
CA ASN A 180 9.78 -26.49 -0.02
C ASN A 180 9.13 -27.59 0.85
N GLY A 181 8.28 -27.23 1.80
CA GLY A 181 7.52 -28.18 2.61
C GLY A 181 8.25 -28.69 3.85
N GLU A 182 9.27 -27.97 4.33
CA GLU A 182 9.95 -28.29 5.58
C GLU A 182 9.07 -27.91 6.78
N ALA A 183 8.63 -28.92 7.54
CA ALA A 183 7.64 -28.77 8.63
C ALA A 183 8.02 -27.68 9.64
N LYS A 184 9.29 -27.59 10.03
CA LYS A 184 9.83 -26.58 10.94
C LYS A 184 9.51 -25.14 10.45
N TRP A 185 9.67 -24.90 9.16
CA TRP A 185 9.47 -23.58 8.59
C TRP A 185 8.01 -23.30 8.26
N GLU A 186 7.22 -24.34 7.95
CA GLU A 186 5.76 -24.21 7.83
C GLU A 186 5.13 -23.80 9.17
N GLU A 187 5.63 -24.32 10.31
CA GLU A 187 5.22 -23.90 11.64
C GLU A 187 5.50 -22.42 11.90
N LYS A 188 6.67 -21.91 11.42
CA LYS A 188 7.02 -20.49 11.54
C LYS A 188 6.13 -19.58 10.69
N VAL A 189 5.67 -20.03 9.53
CA VAL A 189 4.67 -19.31 8.73
C VAL A 189 3.34 -19.27 9.49
N MET A 190 2.92 -20.34 10.15
CA MET A 190 1.71 -20.33 10.97
C MET A 190 1.85 -19.41 12.19
N GLU A 191 3.01 -19.40 12.86
CA GLU A 191 3.31 -18.45 13.95
C GLU A 191 3.24 -16.99 13.49
N LEU A 192 3.75 -16.70 12.29
CA LEU A 192 3.60 -15.38 11.66
C LEU A 192 2.13 -15.00 11.50
N LEU A 193 1.31 -15.89 10.96
CA LEU A 193 -0.11 -15.62 10.75
C LEU A 193 -0.87 -15.44 12.06
N ASP A 194 -0.55 -16.20 13.10
CA ASP A 194 -1.08 -16.02 14.44
C ASP A 194 -0.67 -14.66 15.03
N ALA A 195 0.58 -14.24 14.82
CA ALA A 195 1.03 -12.91 15.21
C ALA A 195 0.28 -11.80 14.45
N VAL A 196 0.04 -11.96 13.15
CA VAL A 196 -0.74 -11.02 12.33
C VAL A 196 -2.18 -10.93 12.84
N ASP A 197 -2.83 -12.08 13.13
CA ASP A 197 -4.20 -12.12 13.66
C ASP A 197 -4.33 -11.37 14.99
N ASN A 198 -3.34 -11.49 15.88
CA ASN A 198 -3.39 -10.92 17.22
C ASN A 198 -2.85 -9.49 17.33
N TRP A 199 -1.84 -9.14 16.53
CA TRP A 199 -1.16 -7.87 16.61
C TRP A 199 -1.77 -6.77 15.74
N ILE A 200 -2.19 -7.10 14.53
CA ILE A 200 -2.81 -6.12 13.63
C ILE A 200 -4.26 -5.86 14.09
N PRO A 201 -4.64 -4.60 14.40
CA PRO A 201 -6.00 -4.29 14.81
C PRO A 201 -6.98 -4.48 13.65
N LEU A 202 -8.23 -4.78 13.97
CA LEU A 202 -9.30 -4.66 12.98
C LEU A 202 -9.46 -3.18 12.62
N PRO A 203 -9.38 -2.83 11.34
CA PRO A 203 -9.48 -1.44 10.93
C PRO A 203 -10.91 -0.91 11.13
N PRO A 204 -11.06 0.36 11.54
CA PRO A 204 -12.36 1.00 11.51
C PRO A 204 -12.86 1.10 10.06
N ARG A 205 -14.16 0.87 9.85
CA ARG A 205 -14.79 0.97 8.53
C ARG A 205 -15.69 2.20 8.50
N ASP A 206 -15.33 3.19 7.67
CA ASP A 206 -16.07 4.45 7.53
C ASP A 206 -17.26 4.29 6.56
N ASN A 207 -18.15 3.32 6.80
CA ASN A 207 -19.27 3.01 5.92
C ASN A 207 -20.34 4.11 5.86
N GLU A 208 -20.45 4.94 6.91
CA GLU A 208 -21.42 6.04 6.98
C GLU A 208 -21.04 7.27 6.13
N LYS A 209 -19.78 7.38 5.74
CA LYS A 209 -19.31 8.46 4.87
C LYS A 209 -19.72 8.23 3.42
N PRO A 210 -19.75 9.30 2.58
CA PRO A 210 -19.94 9.12 1.14
C PRO A 210 -18.91 8.18 0.54
N PHE A 211 -19.34 7.36 -0.43
CA PHE A 211 -18.45 6.43 -1.14
C PHE A 211 -17.29 7.18 -1.81
N LEU A 212 -16.09 6.64 -1.63
CA LEU A 212 -14.86 7.08 -2.29
C LEU A 212 -13.91 5.90 -2.49
N MET A 213 -13.46 5.70 -3.73
CA MET A 213 -12.47 4.69 -4.10
C MET A 213 -11.39 5.31 -5.01
N PRO A 214 -10.14 5.44 -4.58
CA PRO A 214 -9.02 5.76 -5.46
C PRO A 214 -8.80 4.65 -6.49
N VAL A 215 -8.62 5.04 -7.75
CA VAL A 215 -8.37 4.09 -8.84
C VAL A 215 -6.91 3.68 -8.85
N GLU A 216 -6.67 2.39 -8.73
CA GLU A 216 -5.34 1.78 -8.77
C GLU A 216 -4.98 1.28 -10.15
N ASP A 217 -5.88 0.52 -10.77
CA ASP A 217 -5.69 -0.01 -12.12
C ASP A 217 -7.01 -0.05 -12.89
N VAL A 218 -6.92 -0.18 -14.22
CA VAL A 218 -8.08 -0.17 -15.11
C VAL A 218 -7.93 -1.24 -16.17
N PHE A 219 -8.93 -2.12 -16.25
CA PHE A 219 -8.99 -3.22 -17.20
C PHE A 219 -10.19 -3.10 -18.13
N SER A 220 -10.04 -3.59 -19.34
CA SER A 220 -11.15 -3.81 -20.27
C SER A 220 -11.47 -5.30 -20.33
N ILE A 221 -12.72 -5.67 -20.07
CA ILE A 221 -13.20 -7.05 -20.19
C ILE A 221 -14.09 -7.13 -21.42
N THR A 222 -13.69 -7.92 -22.40
CA THR A 222 -14.44 -8.12 -23.64
C THR A 222 -15.89 -8.54 -23.34
N GLY A 223 -16.85 -7.80 -23.85
CA GLY A 223 -18.29 -8.05 -23.66
C GLY A 223 -18.86 -7.62 -22.30
N ARG A 224 -18.04 -7.10 -21.37
CA ARG A 224 -18.50 -6.64 -20.05
C ARG A 224 -18.25 -5.16 -19.80
N GLY A 225 -17.22 -4.57 -20.40
CA GLY A 225 -16.89 -3.15 -20.28
C GLY A 225 -15.61 -2.89 -19.48
N THR A 226 -15.51 -1.69 -18.94
CA THR A 226 -14.35 -1.23 -18.18
C THR A 226 -14.50 -1.56 -16.69
N VAL A 227 -13.44 -2.08 -16.11
CA VAL A 227 -13.33 -2.37 -14.66
C VAL A 227 -12.25 -1.47 -14.08
N ALA A 228 -12.59 -0.70 -13.06
CA ALA A 228 -11.66 0.03 -12.25
C ALA A 228 -11.44 -0.70 -10.93
N THR A 229 -10.18 -0.93 -10.55
CA THR A 229 -9.82 -1.56 -9.28
C THR A 229 -9.28 -0.55 -8.28
N GLY A 230 -9.48 -0.83 -7.02
CA GLY A 230 -8.97 -0.04 -5.91
C GLY A 230 -9.50 -0.52 -4.56
N ARG A 231 -8.96 0.04 -3.49
CA ARG A 231 -9.52 -0.10 -2.16
C ARG A 231 -10.57 0.98 -1.92
N ILE A 232 -11.74 0.60 -1.43
CA ILE A 232 -12.75 1.56 -0.98
C ILE A 232 -12.22 2.25 0.27
N GLU A 233 -12.03 3.57 0.20
CA GLU A 233 -11.51 4.39 1.31
C GLU A 233 -12.60 4.68 2.32
N THR A 234 -13.79 5.08 1.83
CA THR A 234 -14.98 5.38 2.65
C THR A 234 -16.26 4.95 1.95
N GLY A 235 -17.32 4.76 2.74
CA GLY A 235 -18.67 4.53 2.26
C GLY A 235 -18.92 3.11 1.76
N VAL A 236 -20.07 2.96 1.15
CA VAL A 236 -20.56 1.71 0.55
C VAL A 236 -20.98 1.98 -0.89
N VAL A 237 -20.76 1.04 -1.78
CA VAL A 237 -21.21 1.06 -3.17
C VAL A 237 -22.04 -0.17 -3.49
N HIS A 238 -23.20 0.02 -4.12
CA HIS A 238 -24.08 -1.05 -4.57
C HIS A 238 -24.08 -1.17 -6.10
N VAL A 239 -24.46 -2.32 -6.58
CA VAL A 239 -24.77 -2.48 -8.00
C VAL A 239 -25.98 -1.61 -8.34
N GLY A 240 -25.84 -0.73 -9.33
CA GLY A 240 -26.85 0.24 -9.74
C GLY A 240 -26.55 1.68 -9.30
N ASP A 241 -25.61 1.90 -8.40
CA ASP A 241 -25.25 3.24 -7.93
C ASP A 241 -24.63 4.09 -9.04
N GLU A 242 -25.03 5.37 -9.09
CA GLU A 242 -24.38 6.39 -9.91
C GLU A 242 -23.08 6.82 -9.22
N LEU A 243 -22.01 6.84 -9.98
CA LEU A 243 -20.67 7.24 -9.54
C LEU A 243 -20.17 8.41 -10.39
N GLU A 244 -19.31 9.24 -9.81
CA GLU A 244 -18.62 10.34 -10.47
C GLU A 244 -17.12 10.06 -10.54
N ILE A 245 -16.52 10.30 -11.72
CA ILE A 245 -15.08 10.18 -11.95
C ILE A 245 -14.48 11.56 -11.74
N ILE A 246 -13.45 11.66 -10.87
CA ILE A 246 -12.84 12.94 -10.47
C ILE A 246 -11.32 12.85 -10.62
N GLY A 247 -10.75 13.93 -11.15
CA GLY A 247 -9.31 14.10 -11.35
C GLY A 247 -8.87 13.93 -12.81
N LEU A 248 -7.70 14.47 -13.14
CA LEU A 248 -7.05 14.42 -14.46
C LEU A 248 -7.92 14.93 -15.62
N GLY A 249 -8.82 15.91 -15.33
CA GLY A 249 -9.70 16.53 -16.33
C GLY A 249 -10.95 15.73 -16.70
N ALA A 250 -11.27 14.67 -15.97
CA ALA A 250 -12.51 13.91 -16.15
C ALA A 250 -13.64 14.35 -15.21
N ASP A 251 -13.48 15.53 -14.62
CA ASP A 251 -14.34 16.03 -13.55
C ASP A 251 -15.81 16.16 -13.98
N GLY A 252 -16.68 15.60 -13.15
CA GLY A 252 -18.12 15.58 -13.38
C GLY A 252 -18.60 14.48 -14.33
N LYS A 253 -17.73 13.62 -14.82
CA LYS A 253 -18.14 12.48 -15.65
C LYS A 253 -18.81 11.42 -14.78
N LYS A 254 -20.07 11.12 -15.13
CA LYS A 254 -20.87 10.14 -14.40
C LYS A 254 -20.86 8.79 -15.07
N THR A 255 -20.96 7.75 -14.26
CA THR A 255 -21.10 6.34 -14.67
C THR A 255 -21.99 5.60 -13.70
N VAL A 256 -22.34 4.36 -14.01
CA VAL A 256 -23.12 3.48 -13.12
C VAL A 256 -22.29 2.24 -12.82
N CYS A 257 -22.21 1.88 -11.54
CA CYS A 257 -21.65 0.62 -11.12
C CYS A 257 -22.58 -0.53 -11.52
N THR A 258 -22.14 -1.42 -12.39
CA THR A 258 -22.95 -2.55 -12.87
C THR A 258 -22.53 -3.87 -12.28
N GLY A 259 -21.47 -3.89 -11.48
CA GLY A 259 -21.00 -5.06 -10.75
C GLY A 259 -19.87 -4.72 -9.81
N VAL A 260 -19.84 -5.43 -8.69
CA VAL A 260 -18.78 -5.37 -7.68
C VAL A 260 -18.16 -6.76 -7.56
N GLU A 261 -16.85 -6.85 -7.68
CA GLU A 261 -16.12 -8.12 -7.61
C GLU A 261 -14.90 -7.97 -6.69
N MET A 262 -14.64 -8.99 -5.89
CA MET A 262 -13.42 -9.14 -5.10
C MET A 262 -12.87 -10.55 -5.29
N PHE A 263 -11.60 -10.69 -5.71
CA PHE A 263 -10.96 -11.97 -6.00
C PHE A 263 -11.78 -12.86 -6.95
N ARG A 264 -12.36 -12.25 -8.01
CA ARG A 264 -13.21 -12.91 -9.01
C ARG A 264 -14.55 -13.44 -8.48
N LYS A 265 -14.89 -13.19 -7.21
CA LYS A 265 -16.19 -13.49 -6.59
C LYS A 265 -17.08 -12.27 -6.66
N LEU A 266 -18.39 -12.49 -6.79
CA LEU A 266 -19.38 -11.42 -6.87
C LEU A 266 -19.72 -10.94 -5.46
N LEU A 267 -19.86 -9.61 -5.31
CA LEU A 267 -20.43 -8.97 -4.14
C LEU A 267 -21.72 -8.27 -4.51
N ASP A 268 -22.68 -8.25 -3.60
CA ASP A 268 -23.90 -7.44 -3.73
C ASP A 268 -23.58 -5.96 -3.48
N GLU A 269 -22.63 -5.69 -2.60
CA GLU A 269 -22.11 -4.36 -2.25
C GLU A 269 -20.62 -4.41 -1.91
N GLY A 270 -19.92 -3.28 -2.08
CA GLY A 270 -18.55 -3.07 -1.60
C GLY A 270 -18.53 -2.08 -0.46
N GLU A 271 -17.81 -2.36 0.61
CA GLU A 271 -17.71 -1.56 1.82
C GLU A 271 -16.32 -0.94 1.99
N ALA A 272 -16.24 0.14 2.80
CA ALA A 272 -14.95 0.73 3.16
C ALA A 272 -13.95 -0.35 3.62
N GLY A 273 -12.77 -0.35 2.99
CA GLY A 273 -11.69 -1.31 3.21
C GLY A 273 -11.66 -2.51 2.27
N ASP A 274 -12.68 -2.74 1.47
CA ASP A 274 -12.67 -3.81 0.47
C ASP A 274 -11.77 -3.42 -0.72
N ASN A 275 -10.97 -4.36 -1.20
CA ASN A 275 -10.24 -4.25 -2.46
C ASN A 275 -11.11 -4.82 -3.58
N VAL A 276 -11.72 -3.96 -4.38
CA VAL A 276 -12.73 -4.35 -5.36
C VAL A 276 -12.39 -3.94 -6.78
N GLY A 277 -12.96 -4.67 -7.73
CA GLY A 277 -13.13 -4.25 -9.11
C GLY A 277 -14.57 -3.81 -9.34
N LEU A 278 -14.75 -2.55 -9.73
CA LEU A 278 -16.05 -1.99 -10.08
C LEU A 278 -16.24 -2.03 -11.60
N LEU A 279 -17.27 -2.69 -12.07
CA LEU A 279 -17.66 -2.71 -13.48
C LEU A 279 -18.46 -1.45 -13.79
N LEU A 280 -17.97 -0.64 -14.73
CA LEU A 280 -18.49 0.68 -15.04
C LEU A 280 -19.22 0.68 -16.39
N ARG A 281 -20.42 1.29 -16.41
CA ARG A 281 -21.24 1.41 -17.63
C ARG A 281 -20.83 2.62 -18.46
N GLY A 282 -20.63 2.41 -19.78
CA GLY A 282 -20.45 3.50 -20.74
C GLY A 282 -19.17 4.30 -20.57
N ILE A 283 -18.15 3.73 -19.92
CA ILE A 283 -16.83 4.32 -19.76
C ILE A 283 -15.82 3.50 -20.57
N ASP A 284 -15.07 4.18 -21.43
CA ASP A 284 -13.92 3.58 -22.12
C ASP A 284 -12.71 3.52 -21.17
N LYS A 285 -11.84 2.52 -21.36
CA LYS A 285 -10.62 2.35 -20.58
C LYS A 285 -9.73 3.62 -20.58
N ASN A 286 -9.75 4.41 -21.65
CA ASN A 286 -8.94 5.61 -21.79
C ASN A 286 -9.51 6.82 -21.03
N GLU A 287 -10.75 6.74 -20.56
CA GLU A 287 -11.46 7.82 -19.89
C GLU A 287 -11.32 7.77 -18.36
N ILE A 288 -10.82 6.66 -17.83
CA ILE A 288 -10.51 6.49 -16.43
C ILE A 288 -9.09 5.94 -16.30
N LYS A 289 -8.32 6.48 -15.34
CA LYS A 289 -6.90 6.14 -15.16
C LYS A 289 -6.54 6.05 -13.70
N ARG A 290 -5.45 5.36 -13.40
CA ARG A 290 -4.81 5.41 -12.08
C ARG A 290 -4.61 6.85 -11.64
N GLY A 291 -4.88 7.12 -10.37
CA GLY A 291 -4.78 8.46 -9.78
C GLY A 291 -6.09 9.26 -9.76
N MET A 292 -7.08 8.87 -10.58
CA MET A 292 -8.45 9.36 -10.44
C MET A 292 -9.14 8.70 -9.25
N VAL A 293 -10.28 9.25 -8.84
CA VAL A 293 -11.16 8.63 -7.84
C VAL A 293 -12.55 8.40 -8.41
N LEU A 294 -13.18 7.33 -7.96
CA LEU A 294 -14.62 7.10 -8.08
C LEU A 294 -15.27 7.51 -6.76
N ALA A 295 -16.28 8.35 -6.83
CA ALA A 295 -16.96 8.87 -5.65
C ALA A 295 -18.47 8.96 -5.84
N LYS A 296 -19.20 9.12 -4.73
CA LYS A 296 -20.61 9.50 -4.78
C LYS A 296 -20.73 10.86 -5.45
N PRO A 297 -21.66 11.04 -6.41
CA PRO A 297 -21.76 12.31 -7.13
C PRO A 297 -21.86 13.53 -6.21
N GLY A 298 -21.02 14.53 -6.47
CA GLY A 298 -20.96 15.79 -5.72
C GLY A 298 -20.33 15.72 -4.33
N SER A 299 -19.80 14.56 -3.90
CA SER A 299 -19.19 14.40 -2.57
C SER A 299 -17.74 14.84 -2.48
N VAL A 300 -17.02 14.87 -3.60
CA VAL A 300 -15.61 15.24 -3.68
C VAL A 300 -15.43 16.26 -4.81
N LYS A 301 -14.47 17.18 -4.61
CA LYS A 301 -14.05 18.13 -5.66
C LYS A 301 -12.55 18.01 -5.89
N PRO A 302 -12.09 18.23 -7.14
CA PRO A 302 -10.67 18.34 -7.41
C PRO A 302 -10.14 19.69 -6.92
N HIS A 303 -8.93 19.71 -6.38
CA HIS A 303 -8.26 20.91 -5.89
C HIS A 303 -6.83 20.94 -6.39
N SER A 304 -6.34 22.14 -6.69
CA SER A 304 -4.95 22.37 -7.11
C SER A 304 -4.13 23.08 -6.05
N LYS A 305 -4.75 23.75 -5.07
CA LYS A 305 -4.04 24.58 -4.11
C LYS A 305 -4.45 24.30 -2.68
N PHE A 306 -3.46 24.07 -1.82
CA PHE A 306 -3.68 23.79 -0.41
C PHE A 306 -2.50 24.22 0.46
N LYS A 307 -2.75 24.36 1.78
CA LYS A 307 -1.69 24.42 2.80
C LYS A 307 -1.47 23.05 3.41
N ALA A 308 -0.25 22.79 3.80
CA ALA A 308 0.14 21.55 4.46
C ALA A 308 1.24 21.77 5.49
N GLU A 309 1.19 21.00 6.56
CA GLU A 309 2.33 20.79 7.45
C GLU A 309 3.19 19.68 6.89
N VAL A 310 4.49 19.94 6.74
CA VAL A 310 5.43 18.98 6.17
C VAL A 310 6.67 18.84 7.03
N TYR A 311 7.18 17.63 7.09
CA TYR A 311 8.50 17.31 7.62
C TYR A 311 9.44 16.98 6.46
N ILE A 312 10.61 17.61 6.45
CA ILE A 312 11.62 17.38 5.43
C ILE A 312 12.66 16.40 5.97
N LEU A 313 12.79 15.26 5.32
CA LEU A 313 13.67 14.17 5.75
C LEU A 313 15.13 14.58 5.71
N LYS A 314 15.88 14.21 6.76
CA LYS A 314 17.33 14.36 6.86
C LYS A 314 18.04 13.37 5.94
N LYS A 315 19.32 13.62 5.70
CA LYS A 315 20.19 12.72 4.93
C LYS A 315 20.25 11.32 5.52
N GLU A 316 20.33 11.22 6.84
CA GLU A 316 20.37 9.95 7.58
C GLU A 316 19.07 9.14 7.47
N GLU A 317 17.97 9.83 7.17
CA GLU A 317 16.65 9.24 6.90
C GLU A 317 16.45 8.88 5.42
N GLY A 318 17.50 9.02 4.59
CA GLY A 318 17.41 8.81 3.13
C GLY A 318 16.93 10.03 2.34
N GLY A 319 16.70 11.15 3.03
CA GLY A 319 16.18 12.40 2.46
C GLY A 319 17.23 13.28 1.81
N ARG A 320 17.02 14.59 1.90
CA ARG A 320 17.89 15.61 1.33
C ARG A 320 19.11 15.89 2.20
N HIS A 321 20.17 16.38 1.59
CA HIS A 321 21.36 16.93 2.26
C HIS A 321 21.53 18.44 2.04
N THR A 322 20.68 19.05 1.19
CA THR A 322 20.70 20.48 0.89
C THR A 322 19.33 21.09 1.17
N PRO A 323 19.27 22.37 1.56
CA PRO A 323 18.00 23.07 1.70
C PRO A 323 17.29 23.22 0.36
N PHE A 324 16.00 23.54 0.40
CA PHE A 324 15.28 24.04 -0.77
C PHE A 324 14.72 25.44 -0.50
N HIS A 325 14.52 26.16 -1.59
CA HIS A 325 14.04 27.55 -1.58
C HIS A 325 12.62 27.63 -2.12
N ASN A 326 12.05 28.82 -2.04
CA ASN A 326 10.74 29.13 -2.61
C ASN A 326 10.69 28.71 -4.10
N LYS A 327 9.51 28.30 -4.58
CA LYS A 327 9.25 27.76 -5.93
C LYS A 327 9.94 26.40 -6.21
N TYR A 328 10.29 25.66 -5.18
CA TYR A 328 10.72 24.27 -5.35
C TYR A 328 9.59 23.41 -5.93
N ARG A 329 9.88 22.55 -6.89
CA ARG A 329 8.91 21.78 -7.68
C ARG A 329 9.17 20.27 -7.60
N PRO A 330 8.86 19.61 -6.48
CA PRO A 330 8.95 18.17 -6.34
C PRO A 330 7.69 17.46 -6.86
N GLN A 331 7.69 16.14 -6.77
CA GLN A 331 6.51 15.31 -6.97
C GLN A 331 5.78 15.06 -5.65
N PHE A 332 4.46 15.18 -5.68
CA PHE A 332 3.56 14.88 -4.58
C PHE A 332 2.83 13.57 -4.85
N TYR A 333 2.89 12.65 -3.91
CA TYR A 333 2.21 11.36 -3.96
C TYR A 333 1.00 11.43 -3.02
N LEU A 334 -0.19 11.53 -3.62
CA LEU A 334 -1.47 11.62 -2.91
C LEU A 334 -2.33 10.43 -3.33
N ARG A 335 -2.68 9.53 -2.40
CA ARG A 335 -3.37 8.26 -2.73
C ARG A 335 -2.62 7.48 -3.81
N THR A 336 -3.29 7.22 -4.94
CA THR A 336 -2.71 6.52 -6.10
C THR A 336 -2.11 7.45 -7.16
N MET A 337 -2.18 8.79 -6.92
CA MET A 337 -1.73 9.84 -7.82
C MET A 337 -0.32 10.31 -7.49
N ASP A 338 0.47 10.58 -8.52
CA ASP A 338 1.70 11.37 -8.44
C ASP A 338 1.55 12.61 -9.34
N VAL A 339 1.83 13.77 -8.79
CA VAL A 339 1.66 15.06 -9.47
C VAL A 339 2.77 16.01 -9.06
N THR A 340 3.29 16.79 -10.03
CA THR A 340 4.22 17.88 -9.73
C THR A 340 3.47 19.05 -9.13
N GLY A 341 4.04 19.66 -8.09
CA GLY A 341 3.51 20.88 -7.49
C GLY A 341 4.61 21.86 -7.14
N GLU A 342 4.29 23.14 -7.15
CA GLU A 342 5.17 24.22 -6.71
C GLU A 342 4.93 24.53 -5.23
N ILE A 343 6.01 24.66 -4.48
CA ILE A 343 5.98 25.02 -3.07
C ILE A 343 6.22 26.52 -2.90
N THR A 344 5.32 27.17 -2.16
CA THR A 344 5.48 28.54 -1.66
C THR A 344 5.75 28.47 -0.15
N LEU A 345 6.85 29.08 0.29
CA LEU A 345 7.24 29.15 1.69
C LEU A 345 6.49 30.30 2.40
N PRO A 346 6.33 30.24 3.73
CA PRO A 346 5.77 31.32 4.51
C PRO A 346 6.60 32.60 4.41
N GLU A 347 5.96 33.77 4.59
CA GLU A 347 6.66 35.05 4.63
C GLU A 347 7.78 35.04 5.68
N GLY A 348 8.96 35.54 5.30
CA GLY A 348 10.15 35.56 6.15
C GLY A 348 10.97 34.28 6.16
N THR A 349 10.53 33.22 5.46
CA THR A 349 11.28 31.96 5.33
C THR A 349 12.00 31.94 3.97
N GLU A 350 13.31 32.07 3.97
CA GLU A 350 14.09 32.06 2.73
C GLU A 350 14.36 30.64 2.23
N MET A 351 14.54 29.67 3.14
CA MET A 351 14.84 28.28 2.83
C MET A 351 14.32 27.35 3.90
N VAL A 352 14.19 26.07 3.55
CA VAL A 352 13.84 24.98 4.48
C VAL A 352 14.96 23.96 4.49
N MET A 353 15.42 23.59 5.69
CA MET A 353 16.51 22.65 5.89
C MET A 353 15.98 21.22 6.03
N PRO A 354 16.79 20.21 5.67
CA PRO A 354 16.51 18.83 6.09
C PRO A 354 16.36 18.73 7.61
N GLY A 355 15.26 18.12 8.07
CA GLY A 355 14.91 18.02 9.50
C GLY A 355 13.91 19.06 9.98
N ASP A 356 13.54 20.04 9.17
CA ASP A 356 12.57 21.06 9.53
C ASP A 356 11.12 20.55 9.41
N ASN A 357 10.29 21.04 10.34
CA ASN A 357 8.84 21.03 10.21
C ASN A 357 8.39 22.42 9.77
N VAL A 358 7.64 22.51 8.69
CA VAL A 358 7.19 23.79 8.13
C VAL A 358 5.80 23.70 7.53
N THR A 359 5.03 24.77 7.68
CA THR A 359 3.77 24.92 6.93
C THR A 359 4.07 25.50 5.56
N ILE A 360 3.70 24.80 4.50
CA ILE A 360 3.89 25.25 3.12
C ILE A 360 2.56 25.45 2.40
N THR A 361 2.56 26.29 1.38
CA THR A 361 1.49 26.35 0.38
C THR A 361 1.94 25.58 -0.85
N VAL A 362 1.10 24.67 -1.32
CA VAL A 362 1.36 23.86 -2.52
C VAL A 362 0.38 24.22 -3.60
N GLU A 363 0.88 24.41 -4.82
CA GLU A 363 0.07 24.55 -6.02
C GLU A 363 0.43 23.43 -7.01
N LEU A 364 -0.50 22.49 -7.18
CA LEU A 364 -0.33 21.33 -8.05
C LEU A 364 -0.55 21.74 -9.51
N LEU A 365 0.23 21.14 -10.42
CA LEU A 365 0.07 21.40 -11.87
C LEU A 365 -1.23 20.81 -12.43
N THR A 366 -1.78 19.81 -11.78
CA THR A 366 -3.04 19.17 -12.16
C THR A 366 -3.92 19.04 -10.92
N PRO A 367 -5.20 19.46 -10.98
CA PRO A 367 -6.12 19.27 -9.87
C PRO A 367 -6.30 17.80 -9.51
N VAL A 368 -6.34 17.50 -8.22
CA VAL A 368 -6.53 16.14 -7.70
C VAL A 368 -7.63 16.12 -6.64
N ALA A 369 -8.29 14.98 -6.51
CA ALA A 369 -9.24 14.76 -5.43
C ALA A 369 -8.49 14.73 -4.09
N CYS A 370 -8.53 15.81 -3.33
CA CYS A 370 -7.89 15.89 -2.02
C CYS A 370 -8.79 16.60 -1.00
N SER A 371 -8.49 16.38 0.28
CA SER A 371 -9.25 16.94 1.40
C SER A 371 -8.32 17.25 2.58
N VAL A 372 -8.80 18.08 3.49
CA VAL A 372 -8.09 18.30 4.77
C VAL A 372 -7.89 16.97 5.50
N GLY A 373 -6.71 16.79 6.07
CA GLY A 373 -6.31 15.56 6.73
C GLY A 373 -5.63 14.52 5.82
N LEU A 374 -5.70 14.68 4.49
CA LEU A 374 -5.02 13.76 3.58
C LEU A 374 -3.50 13.89 3.72
N ARG A 375 -2.84 12.76 3.93
CA ARG A 375 -1.37 12.67 3.97
C ARG A 375 -0.82 12.45 2.58
N PHE A 376 0.43 12.88 2.39
CA PHE A 376 1.16 12.73 1.14
C PHE A 376 2.67 12.62 1.38
N ALA A 377 3.35 12.02 0.42
CA ALA A 377 4.81 12.02 0.37
C ALA A 377 5.31 13.02 -0.67
N ILE A 378 6.48 13.61 -0.40
CA ILE A 378 7.21 14.49 -1.32
C ILE A 378 8.42 13.72 -1.84
N ARG A 379 8.58 13.67 -3.16
CA ARG A 379 9.66 12.92 -3.80
C ARG A 379 10.44 13.76 -4.80
N GLU A 380 11.74 13.50 -4.87
CA GLU A 380 12.66 14.12 -5.82
C GLU A 380 13.72 13.11 -6.25
N GLY A 381 13.98 12.99 -7.54
CA GLY A 381 15.06 12.14 -8.07
C GLY A 381 14.97 10.67 -7.61
N GLY A 382 13.76 10.11 -7.50
CA GLY A 382 13.55 8.73 -7.07
C GLY A 382 13.61 8.52 -5.54
N ARG A 383 13.76 9.58 -4.72
CA ARG A 383 13.86 9.50 -3.25
C ARG A 383 12.68 10.21 -2.59
N THR A 384 12.24 9.69 -1.46
CA THR A 384 11.33 10.40 -0.58
C THR A 384 12.14 11.45 0.19
N VAL A 385 11.76 12.72 0.02
CA VAL A 385 12.46 13.87 0.62
C VAL A 385 11.66 14.57 1.70
N GLY A 386 10.39 14.22 1.84
CA GLY A 386 9.52 14.78 2.85
C GLY A 386 8.16 14.10 2.88
N ALA A 387 7.41 14.44 3.88
CA ALA A 387 6.04 13.98 4.05
C ALA A 387 5.20 15.05 4.75
N GLY A 388 3.92 15.06 4.48
CA GLY A 388 3.04 16.05 5.07
C GLY A 388 1.58 15.65 5.09
N GLN A 389 0.81 16.55 5.67
CA GLN A 389 -0.65 16.44 5.77
C GLN A 389 -1.30 17.76 5.35
N ILE A 390 -2.36 17.68 4.56
CA ILE A 390 -3.13 18.85 4.14
C ILE A 390 -3.89 19.40 5.35
N THR A 391 -3.70 20.70 5.61
CA THR A 391 -4.34 21.41 6.73
C THR A 391 -5.46 22.34 6.27
N GLU A 392 -5.37 22.86 5.04
CA GLU A 392 -6.35 23.79 4.48
C GLU A 392 -6.42 23.67 2.96
N ILE A 393 -7.61 23.66 2.38
CA ILE A 393 -7.84 23.74 0.94
C ILE A 393 -8.03 25.21 0.54
N LEU A 394 -7.31 25.68 -0.47
CA LEU A 394 -7.30 27.07 -0.93
C LEU A 394 -7.95 27.26 -2.32
N GLY A 395 -8.10 26.22 -3.12
CA GLY A 395 -8.69 26.29 -4.46
C GLY A 395 -8.67 25.00 -5.25
#